data_c74261833448718ab4ff49110b29e7c0
#
_entry.id   c74261833448718ab4ff49110b29e7c0
#
_cell.length_a   1.000
_cell.length_b   1.000
_cell.length_c   1.000
_cell.angle_alpha   90.00
_cell.angle_beta   90.00
_cell.angle_gamma   90.00
#
_symmetry.space_group_name_H-M   'P 1'
#
loop_
_entity.id
_entity.type
_entity.pdbx_description
1 polymer ?
#
loop_
_entity_poly.entity_id
_entity_poly.type
_entity_poly.pdbx_seq_one_letter_code
_entity_poly.pdbx_strand_id
1 'polypeptide(L)'
;IGLLGLGGVRLIISRALHPLSELTQAAERIAGGSYSQRVSVRSSDEVGRLAGNFNRMAAAVETHVDTLREQNQRQKLFIGAVTHELKTPLTSLLLNVNTLETVYLPEEKREALLASMDTQLHWLETMVKKLLTLLSMQKNARLSECSAPELLERVQALTGPVCAKYGVSLKTVCHADTFSMD
;
A
#
# COMPACT_ATOMS: atom_id res chain seq x y z
N ILE A 1 -38.84 -53.15 17.10
CA ILE A 1 -39.21 -51.90 16.41
C ILE A 1 -38.43 -50.71 16.99
N GLY A 2 -38.17 -50.64 18.31
CA GLY A 2 -37.48 -49.53 18.95
C GLY A 2 -35.99 -49.35 18.56
N LEU A 3 -35.26 -50.42 18.40
CA LEU A 3 -33.82 -50.40 18.08
C LEU A 3 -33.49 -49.85 16.66
N LEU A 4 -34.37 -50.15 15.70
CA LEU A 4 -34.22 -49.64 14.31
C LEU A 4 -34.52 -48.13 14.23
N GLY A 5 -35.49 -47.66 15.04
CA GLY A 5 -35.78 -46.20 15.11
C GLY A 5 -34.65 -45.38 15.73
N LEU A 6 -34.03 -45.86 16.82
CA LEU A 6 -32.89 -45.22 17.47
C LEU A 6 -31.65 -45.15 16.56
N GLY A 7 -31.38 -46.20 15.77
CA GLY A 7 -30.30 -46.24 14.80
C GLY A 7 -30.49 -45.22 13.67
N GLY A 8 -31.71 -45.10 13.15
CA GLY A 8 -32.03 -44.13 12.09
C GLY A 8 -31.92 -42.68 12.57
N VAL A 9 -32.44 -42.36 13.75
CA VAL A 9 -32.31 -41.03 14.34
C VAL A 9 -30.85 -40.63 14.59
N ARG A 10 -30.05 -41.54 15.12
CA ARG A 10 -28.62 -41.31 15.36
C ARG A 10 -27.84 -41.07 14.03
N LEU A 11 -28.19 -41.78 12.97
CA LEU A 11 -27.57 -41.63 11.66
C LEU A 11 -27.92 -40.29 11.01
N ILE A 12 -29.16 -39.83 11.15
CA ILE A 12 -29.64 -38.54 10.66
C ILE A 12 -28.95 -37.40 11.44
N ILE A 13 -28.92 -37.48 12.77
CA ILE A 13 -28.29 -36.50 13.63
C ILE A 13 -26.79 -36.41 13.36
N SER A 14 -26.08 -37.52 13.24
CA SER A 14 -24.65 -37.51 12.94
C SER A 14 -24.34 -36.91 11.56
N ARG A 15 -25.21 -37.13 10.58
CA ARG A 15 -25.06 -36.60 9.23
C ARG A 15 -25.34 -35.09 9.14
N ALA A 16 -26.19 -34.59 10.01
CA ALA A 16 -26.49 -33.14 10.12
C ALA A 16 -25.50 -32.38 11.01
N LEU A 17 -24.99 -33.00 12.08
CA LEU A 17 -24.11 -32.32 13.04
C LEU A 17 -22.63 -32.31 12.64
N HIS A 18 -22.18 -33.33 11.90
CA HIS A 18 -20.77 -33.43 11.47
C HIS A 18 -20.31 -32.22 10.66
N PRO A 19 -21.05 -31.74 9.63
CA PRO A 19 -20.64 -30.56 8.87
C PRO A 19 -20.61 -29.27 9.71
N LEU A 20 -21.47 -29.13 10.73
CA LEU A 20 -21.44 -27.98 11.63
C LEU A 20 -20.18 -27.98 12.50
N SER A 21 -19.74 -29.16 12.95
CA SER A 21 -18.46 -29.30 13.66
C SER A 21 -17.25 -28.95 12.76
N GLU A 22 -17.26 -29.37 11.48
CA GLU A 22 -16.23 -28.99 10.51
C GLU A 22 -16.18 -27.46 10.30
N LEU A 23 -17.35 -26.82 10.19
CA LEU A 23 -17.46 -25.34 10.07
C LEU A 23 -16.90 -24.63 11.31
N THR A 24 -17.26 -25.12 12.52
CA THR A 24 -16.74 -24.54 13.77
C THR A 24 -15.22 -24.67 13.85
N GLN A 25 -14.67 -25.84 13.57
CA GLN A 25 -13.21 -26.03 13.56
C GLN A 25 -12.50 -25.18 12.51
N ALA A 26 -13.10 -25.04 11.32
CA ALA A 26 -12.53 -24.20 10.27
C ALA A 26 -12.56 -22.71 10.68
N ALA A 27 -13.64 -22.25 11.35
CA ALA A 27 -13.73 -20.89 11.88
C ALA A 27 -12.67 -20.64 12.97
N GLU A 28 -12.46 -21.59 13.88
CA GLU A 28 -11.41 -21.49 14.91
C GLU A 28 -10.00 -21.42 14.28
N ARG A 29 -9.73 -22.18 13.23
CA ARG A 29 -8.45 -22.13 12.52
C ARG A 29 -8.25 -20.79 11.80
N ILE A 30 -9.30 -20.23 11.18
CA ILE A 30 -9.24 -18.89 10.58
C ILE A 30 -8.99 -17.84 11.66
N ALA A 31 -9.67 -17.90 12.80
CA ALA A 31 -9.43 -17.02 13.94
C ALA A 31 -8.00 -17.15 14.48
N GLY A 32 -7.41 -18.35 14.41
CA GLY A 32 -6.01 -18.62 14.74
C GLY A 32 -4.99 -18.20 13.66
N GLY A 33 -5.43 -17.58 12.56
CA GLY A 33 -4.53 -17.06 11.50
C GLY A 33 -4.32 -17.99 10.29
N SER A 34 -5.01 -19.14 10.23
CA SER A 34 -4.94 -20.07 9.08
C SER A 34 -6.04 -19.73 8.06
N TYR A 35 -5.87 -18.69 7.27
CA TYR A 35 -6.91 -18.13 6.40
C TYR A 35 -7.22 -18.96 5.15
N SER A 36 -6.36 -19.90 4.77
CA SER A 36 -6.56 -20.80 3.62
C SER A 36 -7.51 -21.97 3.88
N GLN A 37 -8.10 -22.06 5.08
CA GLN A 37 -9.03 -23.12 5.44
C GLN A 37 -10.31 -23.04 4.61
N ARG A 38 -10.76 -24.20 4.14
CA ARG A 38 -12.03 -24.35 3.42
C ARG A 38 -12.76 -25.59 3.94
N VAL A 39 -14.07 -25.54 3.91
CA VAL A 39 -14.97 -26.65 4.29
C VAL A 39 -15.50 -27.30 3.03
N SER A 40 -15.57 -28.64 3.04
CA SER A 40 -16.10 -29.38 1.90
C SER A 40 -17.63 -29.18 1.79
N VAL A 41 -18.09 -28.72 0.63
CA VAL A 41 -19.51 -28.57 0.33
C VAL A 41 -20.03 -29.93 -0.18
N ARG A 42 -20.62 -30.76 0.72
CA ARG A 42 -21.08 -32.12 0.41
C ARG A 42 -22.59 -32.28 0.27
N SER A 43 -23.34 -31.23 0.60
CA SER A 43 -24.79 -31.23 0.58
C SER A 43 -25.33 -30.07 -0.26
N SER A 44 -26.52 -30.24 -0.82
CA SER A 44 -27.26 -29.19 -1.55
C SER A 44 -28.36 -28.53 -0.71
N ASP A 45 -28.42 -28.85 0.59
CA ASP A 45 -29.36 -28.29 1.58
C ASP A 45 -28.83 -26.97 2.21
N GLU A 46 -29.47 -26.53 3.29
CA GLU A 46 -29.10 -25.32 4.05
C GLU A 46 -27.67 -25.40 4.59
N VAL A 47 -27.19 -26.59 4.94
CA VAL A 47 -25.83 -26.80 5.46
C VAL A 47 -24.81 -26.65 4.33
N GLY A 48 -25.08 -27.17 3.13
CA GLY A 48 -24.23 -26.97 1.96
C GLY A 48 -24.16 -25.49 1.56
N ARG A 49 -25.31 -24.78 1.62
CA ARG A 49 -25.35 -23.33 1.37
C ARG A 49 -24.55 -22.54 2.40
N LEU A 50 -24.61 -22.93 3.68
CA LEU A 50 -23.82 -22.33 4.76
C LEU A 50 -22.32 -22.56 4.54
N ALA A 51 -21.90 -23.77 4.18
CA ALA A 51 -20.51 -24.09 3.85
C ALA A 51 -19.99 -23.28 2.66
N GLY A 52 -20.82 -23.09 1.62
CA GLY A 52 -20.49 -22.25 0.48
C GLY A 52 -20.32 -20.77 0.87
N ASN A 53 -21.19 -20.24 1.72
CA ASN A 53 -21.09 -18.87 2.24
C ASN A 53 -19.85 -18.70 3.10
N PHE A 54 -19.56 -19.66 3.97
CA PHE A 54 -18.36 -19.68 4.78
C PHE A 54 -17.09 -19.65 3.92
N ASN A 55 -17.01 -20.47 2.88
CA ASN A 55 -15.86 -20.50 1.99
C ASN A 55 -15.65 -19.18 1.25
N ARG A 56 -16.75 -18.51 0.84
CA ARG A 56 -16.66 -17.15 0.24
C ARG A 56 -16.16 -16.13 1.23
N MET A 57 -16.65 -16.15 2.47
CA MET A 57 -16.15 -15.29 3.54
C MET A 57 -14.67 -15.55 3.83
N ALA A 58 -14.27 -16.82 3.95
CA ALA A 58 -12.89 -17.22 4.18
C ALA A 58 -11.95 -16.72 3.05
N ALA A 59 -12.39 -16.83 1.80
CA ALA A 59 -11.64 -16.32 0.64
C ALA A 59 -11.48 -14.78 0.69
N ALA A 60 -12.55 -14.06 1.05
CA ALA A 60 -12.48 -12.61 1.20
C ALA A 60 -11.51 -12.20 2.33
N VAL A 61 -11.57 -12.88 3.48
CA VAL A 61 -10.64 -12.62 4.60
C VAL A 61 -9.19 -12.88 4.19
N GLU A 62 -8.91 -14.00 3.53
CA GLU A 62 -7.56 -14.33 3.01
C GLU A 62 -7.04 -13.24 2.10
N THR A 63 -7.83 -12.83 1.10
CA THR A 63 -7.46 -11.74 0.18
C THR A 63 -7.18 -10.43 0.92
N HIS A 64 -8.03 -10.04 1.88
CA HIS A 64 -7.80 -8.82 2.66
C HIS A 64 -6.54 -8.88 3.51
N VAL A 65 -6.28 -10.03 4.15
CA VAL A 65 -5.06 -10.22 4.95
C VAL A 65 -3.82 -10.14 4.09
N ASP A 66 -3.82 -10.76 2.92
CA ASP A 66 -2.67 -10.73 2.00
C ASP A 66 -2.46 -9.31 1.44
N THR A 67 -3.52 -8.60 1.09
CA THR A 67 -3.44 -7.17 0.70
C THR A 67 -2.83 -6.32 1.81
N LEU A 68 -3.28 -6.51 3.07
CA LEU A 68 -2.72 -5.78 4.21
C LEU A 68 -1.25 -6.11 4.45
N ARG A 69 -0.85 -7.37 4.27
CA ARG A 69 0.56 -7.80 4.38
C ARG A 69 1.43 -7.12 3.34
N GLU A 70 0.98 -7.11 2.08
CA GLU A 70 1.69 -6.43 1.00
C GLU A 70 1.84 -4.93 1.27
N GLN A 71 0.75 -4.27 1.67
CA GLN A 71 0.78 -2.83 2.02
C GLN A 71 1.78 -2.57 3.16
N ASN A 72 1.76 -3.38 4.21
CA ASN A 72 2.67 -3.25 5.34
C ASN A 72 4.14 -3.47 4.92
N GLN A 73 4.38 -4.43 4.03
CA GLN A 73 5.72 -4.69 3.51
C GLN A 73 6.22 -3.54 2.63
N ARG A 74 5.39 -3.01 1.74
CA ARG A 74 5.70 -1.82 0.94
C ARG A 74 6.01 -0.61 1.83
N GLN A 75 5.21 -0.41 2.88
CA GLN A 75 5.43 0.67 3.84
C GLN A 75 6.77 0.51 4.59
N LYS A 76 7.12 -0.70 5.03
CA LYS A 76 8.41 -0.98 5.68
C LYS A 76 9.59 -0.69 4.75
N LEU A 77 9.52 -1.15 3.50
CA LEU A 77 10.56 -0.89 2.49
C LEU A 77 10.70 0.61 2.22
N PHE A 78 9.59 1.33 2.09
CA PHE A 78 9.58 2.77 1.90
C PHE A 78 10.26 3.51 3.06
N ILE A 79 9.86 3.20 4.31
CA ILE A 79 10.48 3.80 5.51
C ILE A 79 11.97 3.47 5.58
N GLY A 80 12.38 2.24 5.27
CA GLY A 80 13.78 1.83 5.23
C GLY A 80 14.58 2.63 4.21
N ALA A 81 14.07 2.77 2.99
CA ALA A 81 14.71 3.55 1.94
C ALA A 81 14.84 5.04 2.33
N VAL A 82 13.76 5.65 2.82
CA VAL A 82 13.77 7.06 3.28
C VAL A 82 14.78 7.26 4.40
N THR A 83 14.82 6.35 5.37
CA THR A 83 15.78 6.42 6.48
C THR A 83 17.22 6.34 6.00
N HIS A 84 17.51 5.48 5.04
CA HIS A 84 18.84 5.35 4.46
C HIS A 84 19.24 6.62 3.71
N GLU A 85 18.37 7.13 2.86
CA GLU A 85 18.62 8.36 2.08
C GLU A 85 18.79 9.60 2.96
N LEU A 86 18.10 9.69 4.10
CA LEU A 86 18.28 10.77 5.06
C LEU A 86 19.57 10.64 5.88
N LYS A 87 19.96 9.41 6.23
CA LYS A 87 21.12 9.16 7.07
C LYS A 87 22.44 9.65 6.42
N THR A 88 22.59 9.43 5.12
CA THR A 88 23.81 9.77 4.38
C THR A 88 24.14 11.27 4.45
N PRO A 89 23.25 12.20 4.03
CA PRO A 89 23.52 13.64 4.11
C PRO A 89 23.66 14.12 5.55
N LEU A 90 22.87 13.58 6.49
CA LEU A 90 22.99 13.92 7.91
C LEU A 90 24.37 13.55 8.48
N THR A 91 24.87 12.38 8.16
CA THR A 91 26.22 11.95 8.60
C THR A 91 27.29 12.85 8.00
N SER A 92 27.17 13.22 6.73
CA SER A 92 28.10 14.14 6.06
C SER A 92 28.05 15.54 6.67
N LEU A 93 26.85 16.06 6.97
CA LEU A 93 26.69 17.34 7.66
C LEU A 93 27.36 17.34 9.05
N LEU A 94 27.12 16.28 9.84
CA LEU A 94 27.73 16.12 11.15
C LEU A 94 29.27 16.08 11.06
N LEU A 95 29.82 15.35 10.07
CA LEU A 95 31.24 15.28 9.85
C LEU A 95 31.82 16.65 9.46
N ASN A 96 31.14 17.39 8.57
CA ASN A 96 31.54 18.73 8.16
C ASN A 96 31.55 19.71 9.34
N VAL A 97 30.50 19.69 10.19
CA VAL A 97 30.44 20.50 11.41
C VAL A 97 31.60 20.16 12.34
N ASN A 98 31.81 18.88 12.64
CA ASN A 98 32.91 18.44 13.50
C ASN A 98 34.29 18.86 12.95
N THR A 99 34.48 18.82 11.63
CA THR A 99 35.70 19.28 10.98
C THR A 99 35.90 20.78 11.13
N LEU A 100 34.85 21.58 11.00
CA LEU A 100 34.89 23.04 11.19
C LEU A 100 35.19 23.42 12.66
N GLU A 101 34.76 22.62 13.62
CA GLU A 101 34.97 22.86 15.05
C GLU A 101 36.37 22.43 15.54
N THR A 102 36.91 21.32 14.98
CA THR A 102 38.10 20.68 15.53
C THR A 102 39.37 20.93 14.73
N VAL A 103 39.26 21.30 13.46
CA VAL A 103 40.42 21.47 12.56
C VAL A 103 40.53 22.92 12.10
N TYR A 104 41.74 23.51 12.27
CA TYR A 104 42.04 24.79 11.65
C TYR A 104 42.18 24.61 10.13
N LEU A 105 41.26 25.23 9.39
CA LEU A 105 41.19 25.14 7.94
C LEU A 105 41.55 26.51 7.30
N PRO A 106 42.27 26.53 6.17
CA PRO A 106 42.37 27.73 5.33
C PRO A 106 40.98 28.19 4.88
N GLU A 107 40.78 29.51 4.70
CA GLU A 107 39.48 30.11 4.41
C GLU A 107 38.81 29.49 3.18
N GLU A 108 39.57 29.25 2.12
CA GLU A 108 39.06 28.58 0.90
C GLU A 108 38.45 27.19 1.17
N LYS A 109 39.06 26.39 2.04
CA LYS A 109 38.52 25.07 2.43
C LYS A 109 37.32 25.17 3.32
N ARG A 110 37.27 26.18 4.18
CA ARG A 110 36.14 26.48 5.06
C ARG A 110 34.91 26.87 4.25
N GLU A 111 35.09 27.77 3.27
CA GLU A 111 34.02 28.15 2.34
C GLU A 111 33.51 26.97 1.51
N ALA A 112 34.39 26.12 1.03
CA ALA A 112 34.02 24.92 0.28
C ALA A 112 33.17 23.92 1.13
N LEU A 113 33.52 23.75 2.42
CA LEU A 113 32.74 22.91 3.34
C LEU A 113 31.37 23.52 3.61
N LEU A 114 31.27 24.82 3.83
CA LEU A 114 30.00 25.52 4.04
C LEU A 114 29.10 25.43 2.81
N ALA A 115 29.63 25.60 1.60
CA ALA A 115 28.89 25.43 0.35
C ALA A 115 28.40 24.00 0.15
N SER A 116 29.21 23.01 0.53
CA SER A 116 28.80 21.59 0.52
C SER A 116 27.63 21.33 1.49
N MET A 117 27.69 21.90 2.70
CA MET A 117 26.63 21.77 3.70
C MET A 117 25.34 22.42 3.22
N ASP A 118 25.40 23.61 2.62
CA ASP A 118 24.26 24.31 2.05
C ASP A 118 23.57 23.46 0.97
N THR A 119 24.35 22.88 0.07
CA THR A 119 23.84 21.96 -0.97
C THR A 119 23.10 20.77 -0.37
N GLN A 120 23.63 20.17 0.69
CA GLN A 120 23.00 19.01 1.35
C GLN A 120 21.72 19.40 2.09
N LEU A 121 21.66 20.57 2.72
CA LEU A 121 20.46 21.11 3.36
C LEU A 121 19.33 21.36 2.36
N HIS A 122 19.62 21.98 1.23
CA HIS A 122 18.67 22.18 0.14
C HIS A 122 18.15 20.87 -0.45
N TRP A 123 19.02 19.87 -0.57
CA TRP A 123 18.62 18.53 -1.00
C TRP A 123 17.64 17.88 0.01
N LEU A 124 17.96 17.95 1.32
CA LEU A 124 17.09 17.44 2.39
C LEU A 124 15.73 18.14 2.39
N GLU A 125 15.71 19.47 2.28
CA GLU A 125 14.47 20.23 2.17
C GLU A 125 13.60 19.78 1.00
N THR A 126 14.22 19.59 -0.15
CA THR A 126 13.54 19.13 -1.36
C THR A 126 12.97 17.73 -1.17
N MET A 127 13.74 16.83 -0.54
CA MET A 127 13.32 15.47 -0.25
C MET A 127 12.11 15.44 0.70
N VAL A 128 12.14 16.24 1.77
CA VAL A 128 11.02 16.37 2.72
C VAL A 128 9.77 16.88 2.01
N LYS A 129 9.88 17.90 1.16
CA LYS A 129 8.75 18.41 0.36
C LYS A 129 8.16 17.33 -0.54
N LYS A 130 8.98 16.54 -1.23
CA LYS A 130 8.53 15.42 -2.07
C LYS A 130 7.82 14.35 -1.24
N LEU A 131 8.35 13.99 -0.07
CA LEU A 131 7.72 13.01 0.84
C LEU A 131 6.35 13.49 1.32
N LEU A 132 6.23 14.75 1.73
CA LEU A 132 4.95 15.33 2.13
C LEU A 132 3.93 15.33 0.99
N THR A 133 4.36 15.62 -0.23
CA THR A 133 3.51 15.54 -1.41
C THR A 133 3.00 14.12 -1.65
N LEU A 134 3.87 13.11 -1.60
CA LEU A 134 3.49 11.70 -1.75
C LEU A 134 2.50 11.25 -0.67
N LEU A 135 2.72 11.63 0.59
CA LEU A 135 1.81 11.31 1.70
C LEU A 135 0.44 12.00 1.54
N SER A 136 0.42 13.23 1.05
CA SER A 136 -0.84 13.96 0.80
C SER A 136 -1.64 13.38 -0.35
N MET A 137 -0.98 12.92 -1.41
CA MET A 137 -1.62 12.25 -2.55
C MET A 137 -2.26 10.92 -2.13
N GLN A 138 -1.59 10.15 -1.29
CA GLN A 138 -2.11 8.88 -0.79
C GLN A 138 -3.39 9.05 0.07
N LYS A 139 -3.52 10.18 0.78
CA LYS A 139 -4.69 10.49 1.60
C LYS A 139 -5.87 11.03 0.79
N ASN A 140 -5.61 11.66 -0.34
CA ASN A 140 -6.58 12.38 -1.16
C ASN A 140 -6.88 11.72 -2.51
N ALA A 141 -6.43 10.48 -2.74
CA ALA A 141 -6.80 9.70 -3.93
C ALA A 141 -8.30 9.35 -3.89
N ARG A 142 -9.16 10.37 -4.02
CA ARG A 142 -10.55 10.22 -4.40
C ARG A 142 -10.59 10.33 -5.91
N LEU A 143 -11.02 9.26 -6.56
CA LEU A 143 -11.39 9.28 -7.96
C LEU A 143 -12.37 10.45 -8.18
N SER A 144 -11.98 11.44 -8.91
CA SER A 144 -12.86 12.48 -9.40
C SER A 144 -12.93 12.36 -10.92
N GLU A 145 -14.14 12.44 -11.45
CA GLU A 145 -14.29 12.60 -12.89
C GLU A 145 -13.60 13.90 -13.28
N CYS A 146 -12.59 13.80 -14.13
CA CYS A 146 -11.85 14.93 -14.63
C CYS A 146 -12.19 15.08 -16.13
N SER A 147 -12.54 16.28 -16.52
CA SER A 147 -12.70 16.60 -17.94
C SER A 147 -11.33 16.61 -18.62
N ALA A 148 -11.22 15.92 -19.76
CA ALA A 148 -9.98 15.85 -20.51
C ALA A 148 -9.42 17.25 -20.91
N PRO A 149 -10.24 18.23 -21.30
CA PRO A 149 -9.78 19.60 -21.54
C PRO A 149 -9.17 20.26 -20.31
N GLU A 150 -9.80 20.10 -19.14
CA GLU A 150 -9.32 20.70 -17.88
C GLU A 150 -7.96 20.13 -17.46
N LEU A 151 -7.75 18.80 -17.63
CA LEU A 151 -6.47 18.19 -17.39
C LEU A 151 -5.39 18.72 -18.32
N LEU A 152 -5.71 18.88 -19.60
CA LEU A 152 -4.79 19.41 -20.61
C LEU A 152 -4.39 20.86 -20.31
N GLU A 153 -5.32 21.71 -19.90
CA GLU A 153 -5.01 23.08 -19.47
C GLU A 153 -4.05 23.09 -18.27
N ARG A 154 -4.27 22.22 -17.28
CA ARG A 154 -3.37 22.07 -16.11
C ARG A 154 -1.97 21.60 -16.52
N VAL A 155 -1.88 20.63 -17.42
CA VAL A 155 -0.60 20.13 -17.93
C VAL A 155 0.11 21.24 -18.72
N GLN A 156 -0.59 21.99 -19.58
CA GLN A 156 -0.02 23.11 -20.31
C GLN A 156 0.45 24.23 -19.38
N ALA A 157 -0.29 24.56 -18.34
CA ALA A 157 0.09 25.55 -17.34
C ALA A 157 1.37 25.16 -16.58
N LEU A 158 1.54 23.86 -16.25
CA LEU A 158 2.72 23.35 -15.56
C LEU A 158 3.94 23.21 -16.48
N THR A 159 3.75 22.81 -17.72
CA THR A 159 4.85 22.53 -18.65
C THR A 159 5.23 23.73 -19.52
N GLY A 160 4.31 24.67 -19.73
CA GLY A 160 4.51 25.85 -20.56
C GLY A 160 5.77 26.65 -20.23
N PRO A 161 6.02 27.01 -18.97
CA PRO A 161 7.23 27.75 -18.59
C PRO A 161 8.53 26.99 -18.90
N VAL A 162 8.51 25.66 -18.75
CA VAL A 162 9.66 24.79 -19.05
C VAL A 162 9.89 24.70 -20.56
N CYS A 163 8.82 24.49 -21.32
CA CYS A 163 8.87 24.45 -22.79
C CYS A 163 9.37 25.78 -23.37
N ALA A 164 8.92 26.90 -22.85
CA ALA A 164 9.37 28.22 -23.27
C ALA A 164 10.87 28.42 -23.00
N LYS A 165 11.36 27.96 -21.86
CA LYS A 165 12.80 28.06 -21.50
C LYS A 165 13.71 27.29 -22.46
N TYR A 166 13.22 26.15 -23.00
CA TYR A 166 14.00 25.30 -23.90
C TYR A 166 13.61 25.44 -25.38
N GLY A 167 12.74 26.42 -25.73
CA GLY A 167 12.35 26.68 -27.12
C GLY A 167 11.53 25.52 -27.74
N VAL A 168 10.85 24.70 -26.94
CA VAL A 168 10.05 23.55 -27.37
C VAL A 168 8.57 23.95 -27.39
N SER A 169 7.85 23.64 -28.50
CA SER A 169 6.40 23.80 -28.55
C SER A 169 5.70 22.51 -28.19
N LEU A 170 4.76 22.57 -27.23
CA LEU A 170 3.91 21.45 -26.84
C LEU A 170 2.60 21.50 -27.63
N LYS A 171 2.32 20.47 -28.44
CA LYS A 171 1.05 20.29 -29.11
C LYS A 171 0.28 19.16 -28.43
N THR A 172 -0.87 19.46 -27.84
CA THR A 172 -1.74 18.48 -27.20
C THR A 172 -2.92 18.14 -28.09
N VAL A 173 -3.24 16.86 -28.22
CA VAL A 173 -4.39 16.37 -28.97
C VAL A 173 -5.18 15.46 -28.05
N CYS A 174 -6.47 15.75 -27.87
CA CYS A 174 -7.36 14.93 -27.03
C CYS A 174 -8.33 14.17 -27.93
N HIS A 175 -8.48 12.87 -27.72
CA HIS A 175 -9.41 11.99 -28.42
C HIS A 175 -10.55 11.48 -27.51
N ALA A 176 -10.63 11.94 -26.29
CA ALA A 176 -11.67 11.56 -25.34
C ALA A 176 -12.17 12.79 -24.57
N ASP A 177 -13.47 12.85 -24.34
CA ASP A 177 -14.10 13.97 -23.61
C ASP A 177 -14.03 13.81 -22.08
N THR A 178 -14.07 12.58 -21.61
CA THR A 178 -13.99 12.22 -20.18
C THR A 178 -13.28 10.88 -19.99
N PHE A 179 -12.56 10.74 -18.88
CA PHE A 179 -11.97 9.47 -18.44
C PHE A 179 -11.91 9.43 -16.90
N SER A 180 -11.99 8.22 -16.34
CA SER A 180 -11.71 8.01 -14.91
C SER A 180 -10.27 7.59 -14.74
N MET A 181 -9.57 8.20 -13.77
CA MET A 181 -8.20 7.83 -13.41
C MET A 181 -8.23 7.05 -12.11
N ASP A 182 -7.55 5.88 -12.09
CA ASP A 182 -7.22 5.10 -10.92
C ASP A 182 -6.03 5.69 -10.18
#